data_551b4873f14fc68d848d585e1b98c199
#
_entry.id   551b4873f14fc68d848d585e1b98c199
#
_cell.length_a   1.000
_cell.length_b   1.000
_cell.length_c   1.000
_cell.angle_alpha   90.00
_cell.angle_beta   90.00
_cell.angle_gamma   90.00
#
_symmetry.space_group_name_H-M   'P 1'
#
loop_
_entity.id
_entity.type
_entity.pdbx_description
1 polymer ?
#
loop_
_entity_poly.entity_id
_entity_poly.type
_entity_poly.pdbx_seq_one_letter_code
_entity_poly.pdbx_strand_id
1 'polypeptide(L)'
;MAIAMARSGGLGIIHKNMSIEEQAEHVQRVKRSGSGVITNPFSLSEDHQVFDAEHLMGKYRISGVPITDENDVLVGIITNRDLRFIEDYSIKIKEVMTSKNLVTAPVGTTLKEAQQVLQEHRIEKLPLVNDDNQLMGLITIKDIEKAIEFPNSAKDKQGRLVAGAAVGVGADADSRIEALVKAEIDALVIDTAHGHSQGVIQKVRDVRAKYPDLNIIAGNVATPEATKDLIEAGANIVKVGIGPGSICTTRVVAGIGVPQVTAVYDCAEVAHEMGATIIADGGIKYSGEIAKAIAAGGDAVMLGSLLAGVTESPGEREIFQGRQFKVYRGMGSIASMEKGSKDRYFQENEQKMVPEGIEGRTPYKGPLKDTIHQLVGGLRAGMGYCGTPGIKELQNDTRFIRITNAGLRESHPHDVQITKESPNYS
;
A
#
# COMPACT_ATOMS: atom_id res chain seq x y z
N MET A 1 2.03 7.57 -0.38
CA MET A 1 0.84 6.80 -0.80
C MET A 1 0.68 5.51 0.01
N ALA A 2 1.61 4.52 -0.02
CA ALA A 2 1.44 3.24 0.67
C ALA A 2 1.14 3.38 2.17
N ILE A 3 1.86 4.26 2.87
CA ILE A 3 1.60 4.59 4.29
C ILE A 3 0.17 5.12 4.51
N ALA A 4 -0.27 6.06 3.68
CA ALA A 4 -1.60 6.65 3.81
C ALA A 4 -2.70 5.63 3.50
N MET A 5 -2.48 4.74 2.53
CA MET A 5 -3.39 3.63 2.21
C MET A 5 -3.50 2.65 3.38
N ALA A 6 -2.37 2.21 3.96
CA ALA A 6 -2.37 1.30 5.10
C ALA A 6 -3.04 1.93 6.34
N ARG A 7 -2.83 3.22 6.61
CA ARG A 7 -3.53 3.97 7.67
C ARG A 7 -5.04 4.05 7.44
N SER A 8 -5.46 4.06 6.19
CA SER A 8 -6.89 4.05 5.82
C SER A 8 -7.51 2.66 5.78
N GLY A 9 -6.78 1.61 6.19
CA GLY A 9 -7.27 0.23 6.24
C GLY A 9 -7.08 -0.59 4.97
N GLY A 10 -6.34 -0.06 3.99
CA GLY A 10 -6.04 -0.74 2.73
C GLY A 10 -4.60 -1.24 2.64
N LEU A 11 -4.20 -1.68 1.45
CA LEU A 11 -2.84 -2.11 1.13
C LEU A 11 -2.29 -1.28 -0.03
N GLY A 12 -1.15 -0.62 0.17
CA GLY A 12 -0.43 0.06 -0.90
C GLY A 12 0.54 -0.89 -1.59
N ILE A 13 0.50 -0.92 -2.93
CA ILE A 13 1.43 -1.72 -3.73
C ILE A 13 2.52 -0.82 -4.29
N ILE A 14 3.76 -1.06 -3.88
CA ILE A 14 4.93 -0.31 -4.34
C ILE A 14 5.37 -0.88 -5.70
N HIS A 15 5.40 -0.04 -6.73
CA HIS A 15 5.76 -0.45 -8.09
C HIS A 15 7.26 -0.76 -8.23
N LYS A 16 7.62 -1.50 -9.29
CA LYS A 16 9.00 -1.94 -9.54
C LYS A 16 9.87 -1.00 -10.40
N ASN A 17 9.31 0.12 -10.92
CA ASN A 17 10.03 1.06 -11.80
C ASN A 17 11.02 1.92 -11.00
N MET A 18 11.92 1.26 -10.28
CA MET A 18 13.01 1.80 -9.47
C MET A 18 14.03 0.69 -9.20
N SER A 19 15.18 1.01 -8.59
CA SER A 19 16.16 -0.01 -8.22
C SER A 19 15.59 -1.00 -7.20
N ILE A 20 16.25 -2.14 -7.05
CA ILE A 20 15.86 -3.17 -6.06
C ILE A 20 15.97 -2.61 -4.65
N GLU A 21 17.08 -1.90 -4.37
CA GLU A 21 17.38 -1.29 -3.07
C GLU A 21 16.36 -0.22 -2.72
N GLU A 22 16.02 0.64 -3.69
CA GLU A 22 15.04 1.71 -3.51
C GLU A 22 13.65 1.14 -3.21
N GLN A 23 13.22 0.09 -3.93
CA GLN A 23 11.93 -0.55 -3.66
C GLN A 23 11.89 -1.20 -2.27
N ALA A 24 12.96 -1.90 -1.87
CA ALA A 24 13.09 -2.48 -0.54
C ALA A 24 13.10 -1.40 0.56
N GLU A 25 13.79 -0.26 0.34
CA GLU A 25 13.76 0.87 1.27
C GLU A 25 12.34 1.44 1.40
N HIS A 26 11.58 1.55 0.31
CA HIS A 26 10.18 1.98 0.36
C HIS A 26 9.31 1.05 1.20
N VAL A 27 9.49 -0.28 1.11
CA VAL A 27 8.80 -1.25 1.99
C VAL A 27 9.17 -0.99 3.44
N GLN A 28 10.47 -0.91 3.76
CA GLN A 28 10.94 -0.64 5.11
C GLN A 28 10.38 0.67 5.67
N ARG A 29 10.27 1.72 4.85
CA ARG A 29 9.64 3.00 5.26
C ARG A 29 8.18 2.82 5.66
N VAL A 30 7.41 1.98 4.97
CA VAL A 30 6.04 1.66 5.36
C VAL A 30 6.03 0.91 6.68
N LYS A 31 6.81 -0.16 6.81
CA LYS A 31 6.90 -0.97 8.05
C LYS A 31 7.29 -0.13 9.27
N ARG A 32 8.20 0.81 9.11
CA ARG A 32 8.66 1.72 10.16
C ARG A 32 7.75 2.92 10.42
N SER A 33 6.79 3.21 9.53
CA SER A 33 5.90 4.38 9.64
C SER A 33 4.91 4.31 10.79
N GLY A 34 5.06 3.34 11.65
CA GLY A 34 4.53 3.12 12.97
C GLY A 34 3.04 3.40 13.18
N SER A 35 2.43 2.51 13.86
CA SER A 35 1.13 2.71 14.47
C SER A 35 1.12 1.96 15.80
N GLY A 36 1.69 2.58 16.82
CA GLY A 36 1.68 2.04 18.16
C GLY A 36 3.07 1.74 18.70
N VAL A 37 3.46 0.47 18.81
CA VAL A 37 4.77 0.06 19.32
C VAL A 37 5.75 -0.13 18.17
N ILE A 38 6.89 0.52 18.22
CA ILE A 38 8.01 0.28 17.31
C ILE A 38 8.77 -0.92 17.87
N THR A 39 8.62 -2.09 17.25
CA THR A 39 9.23 -3.37 17.68
C THR A 39 10.64 -3.49 17.14
N ASN A 40 11.47 -2.90 17.00
CA ASN A 40 12.88 -2.89 16.57
C ASN A 40 13.31 -1.44 16.29
N PRO A 41 13.35 -0.61 17.35
CA PRO A 41 13.72 0.78 17.19
C PRO A 41 15.19 0.89 16.76
N PHE A 42 15.51 1.93 16.00
CA PHE A 42 16.91 2.27 15.82
C PHE A 42 17.56 2.55 17.17
N SER A 43 18.72 1.99 17.41
CA SER A 43 19.59 2.29 18.52
C SER A 43 20.98 2.66 18.04
N LEU A 44 21.73 3.36 18.85
CA LEU A 44 23.16 3.64 18.65
C LEU A 44 23.90 3.30 19.93
N SER A 45 25.21 3.04 19.82
CA SER A 45 26.07 2.90 20.98
C SER A 45 26.45 4.26 21.55
N GLU A 46 26.69 4.32 22.86
CA GLU A 46 27.14 5.52 23.56
C GLU A 46 28.47 6.07 23.04
N ASP A 47 29.27 5.25 22.39
CA ASP A 47 30.55 5.61 21.79
C ASP A 47 30.47 6.19 20.38
N HIS A 48 29.30 6.14 19.73
CA HIS A 48 29.05 6.86 18.47
C HIS A 48 29.15 8.38 18.69
N GLN A 49 29.35 9.10 17.59
CA GLN A 49 29.35 10.57 17.62
C GLN A 49 27.93 11.12 17.55
N VAL A 50 27.74 12.33 18.05
CA VAL A 50 26.47 13.08 17.91
C VAL A 50 26.06 13.23 16.44
N PHE A 51 27.04 13.36 15.53
CA PHE A 51 26.81 13.35 14.08
C PHE A 51 26.02 12.12 13.60
N ASP A 52 26.34 10.93 14.14
CA ASP A 52 25.66 9.69 13.75
C ASP A 52 24.17 9.72 14.17
N ALA A 53 23.90 10.25 15.36
CA ALA A 53 22.53 10.42 15.85
C ALA A 53 21.76 11.45 15.02
N GLU A 54 22.36 12.60 14.73
CA GLU A 54 21.75 13.65 13.90
C GLU A 54 21.46 13.16 12.49
N HIS A 55 22.44 12.47 11.86
CA HIS A 55 22.28 11.88 10.54
C HIS A 55 21.15 10.84 10.51
N LEU A 56 21.10 9.93 11.49
CA LEU A 56 20.05 8.92 11.61
C LEU A 56 18.69 9.56 11.79
N MET A 57 18.59 10.54 12.69
CA MET A 57 17.35 11.27 12.96
C MET A 57 16.86 12.06 11.76
N GLY A 58 17.75 12.71 11.02
CA GLY A 58 17.46 13.41 9.77
C GLY A 58 16.99 12.48 8.66
N LYS A 59 17.74 11.40 8.41
CA LYS A 59 17.43 10.40 7.38
C LYS A 59 16.05 9.76 7.56
N TYR A 60 15.70 9.40 8.80
CA TYR A 60 14.46 8.70 9.09
C TYR A 60 13.35 9.61 9.65
N ARG A 61 13.62 10.92 9.80
CA ARG A 61 12.69 11.93 10.34
C ARG A 61 12.14 11.54 11.72
N ILE A 62 13.01 11.00 12.56
CA ILE A 62 12.70 10.66 13.95
C ILE A 62 13.30 11.72 14.87
N SER A 63 12.72 11.91 16.05
CA SER A 63 13.09 12.99 16.99
C SER A 63 13.89 12.49 18.19
N GLY A 64 14.40 11.28 18.15
CA GLY A 64 15.29 10.71 19.17
C GLY A 64 15.52 9.23 18.97
N VAL A 65 16.61 8.76 19.53
CA VAL A 65 17.17 7.42 19.37
C VAL A 65 17.52 6.86 20.74
N PRO A 66 17.07 5.67 21.14
CA PRO A 66 17.56 4.93 22.30
C PRO A 66 19.06 4.60 22.11
N ILE A 67 19.79 4.61 23.20
CA ILE A 67 21.21 4.28 23.23
C ILE A 67 21.39 2.98 24.00
N THR A 68 22.10 2.02 23.40
CA THR A 68 22.31 0.69 23.96
C THR A 68 23.80 0.37 24.06
N ASP A 69 24.15 -0.57 24.92
CA ASP A 69 25.47 -1.16 24.97
C ASP A 69 25.61 -2.32 23.95
N GLU A 70 26.73 -3.05 24.02
CA GLU A 70 27.03 -4.18 23.15
C GLU A 70 26.07 -5.39 23.32
N ASN A 71 25.33 -5.44 24.44
CA ASN A 71 24.34 -6.49 24.76
C ASN A 71 22.90 -6.04 24.55
N ASP A 72 22.65 -4.96 23.81
CA ASP A 72 21.37 -4.32 23.60
C ASP A 72 20.69 -3.79 24.88
N VAL A 73 21.44 -3.67 26.00
CA VAL A 73 20.95 -3.07 27.26
C VAL A 73 20.78 -1.58 27.07
N LEU A 74 19.63 -1.04 27.43
CA LEU A 74 19.33 0.40 27.35
C LEU A 74 20.17 1.19 28.37
N VAL A 75 21.03 2.08 27.88
CA VAL A 75 21.92 2.93 28.71
C VAL A 75 21.56 4.41 28.63
N GLY A 76 20.76 4.83 27.64
CA GLY A 76 20.40 6.23 27.48
C GLY A 76 19.37 6.46 26.37
N ILE A 77 19.05 7.71 26.17
CA ILE A 77 18.28 8.20 25.03
C ILE A 77 18.83 9.56 24.60
N ILE A 78 18.94 9.76 23.27
CA ILE A 78 19.28 11.07 22.70
C ILE A 78 18.11 11.58 21.86
N THR A 79 17.78 12.86 22.01
CA THR A 79 16.62 13.49 21.39
C THR A 79 16.98 14.83 20.75
N ASN A 80 16.09 15.38 19.91
CA ASN A 80 16.26 16.74 19.37
C ASN A 80 16.45 17.80 20.47
N ARG A 81 15.95 17.55 21.69
CA ARG A 81 16.12 18.45 22.82
C ARG A 81 17.58 18.49 23.28
N ASP A 82 18.22 17.31 23.33
CA ASP A 82 19.62 17.16 23.74
C ASP A 82 20.57 17.76 22.70
N LEU A 83 20.19 17.74 21.42
CA LEU A 83 20.99 18.24 20.29
C LEU A 83 20.83 19.77 20.06
N ARG A 84 19.83 20.42 20.64
CA ARG A 84 19.41 21.78 20.26
C ARG A 84 20.50 22.85 20.32
N PHE A 85 21.46 22.70 21.22
CA PHE A 85 22.52 23.69 21.46
C PHE A 85 23.94 23.10 21.28
N ILE A 86 24.05 21.94 20.65
CA ILE A 86 25.33 21.31 20.35
C ILE A 86 25.92 21.98 19.10
N GLU A 87 27.12 22.52 19.22
CA GLU A 87 27.87 23.11 18.11
C GLU A 87 28.90 22.12 17.54
N ASP A 88 29.48 21.25 18.39
CA ASP A 88 30.44 20.24 18.00
C ASP A 88 29.79 18.86 17.92
N TYR A 89 29.49 18.41 16.70
CA TYR A 89 28.89 17.10 16.44
C TYR A 89 29.89 15.93 16.48
N SER A 90 31.18 16.19 16.70
CA SER A 90 32.22 15.16 16.82
C SER A 90 32.33 14.53 18.22
N ILE A 91 31.69 15.13 19.23
CA ILE A 91 31.64 14.60 20.59
C ILE A 91 30.87 13.30 20.66
N LYS A 92 31.14 12.49 21.68
CA LYS A 92 30.46 11.20 21.87
C LYS A 92 29.05 11.39 22.42
N ILE A 93 28.14 10.50 22.02
CA ILE A 93 26.73 10.51 22.44
C ILE A 93 26.63 10.46 23.98
N LYS A 94 27.48 9.69 24.66
CA LYS A 94 27.50 9.60 26.14
C LYS A 94 27.68 10.91 26.87
N GLU A 95 28.25 11.92 26.21
CA GLU A 95 28.50 13.24 26.83
C GLU A 95 27.24 14.11 26.85
N VAL A 96 26.24 13.81 25.99
CA VAL A 96 25.06 14.64 25.78
C VAL A 96 23.74 13.90 25.98
N MET A 97 23.73 12.57 25.96
CA MET A 97 22.51 11.76 26.10
C MET A 97 21.91 11.90 27.51
N THR A 98 20.61 11.72 27.61
CA THR A 98 19.93 11.49 28.88
C THR A 98 20.17 10.05 29.33
N SER A 99 20.92 9.84 30.41
CA SER A 99 21.25 8.52 30.99
C SER A 99 20.73 8.32 32.42
N LYS A 100 20.37 9.40 33.13
CA LYS A 100 19.86 9.32 34.48
C LYS A 100 18.35 9.38 34.51
N ASN A 101 17.74 8.60 35.44
CA ASN A 101 16.28 8.52 35.61
C ASN A 101 15.53 8.20 34.32
N LEU A 102 16.07 7.25 33.54
CA LEU A 102 15.41 6.75 32.34
C LEU A 102 14.04 6.15 32.72
N VAL A 103 12.99 6.63 32.08
CA VAL A 103 11.65 6.09 32.22
C VAL A 103 11.47 5.04 31.15
N THR A 104 11.20 3.81 31.58
CA THR A 104 10.98 2.64 30.70
C THR A 104 9.66 1.97 31.07
N ALA A 105 9.18 1.06 30.22
CA ALA A 105 8.05 0.21 30.52
C ALA A 105 8.34 -1.24 30.04
N PRO A 106 7.67 -2.25 30.61
CA PRO A 106 7.86 -3.63 30.19
C PRO A 106 7.29 -3.88 28.77
N VAL A 107 7.80 -4.92 28.11
CA VAL A 107 7.21 -5.44 26.86
C VAL A 107 5.75 -5.82 27.11
N GLY A 108 4.87 -5.47 26.16
CA GLY A 108 3.43 -5.72 26.28
C GLY A 108 2.64 -4.55 26.87
N THR A 109 3.30 -3.45 27.30
CA THR A 109 2.62 -2.22 27.69
C THR A 109 1.69 -1.72 26.61
N THR A 110 0.42 -1.50 26.95
CA THR A 110 -0.60 -1.00 26.01
C THR A 110 -0.38 0.49 25.70
N LEU A 111 -0.89 0.96 24.56
CA LEU A 111 -0.80 2.38 24.20
C LEU A 111 -1.45 3.30 25.24
N LYS A 112 -2.51 2.83 25.93
CA LYS A 112 -3.18 3.60 27.00
C LYS A 112 -2.32 3.73 28.24
N GLU A 113 -1.67 2.66 28.67
CA GLU A 113 -0.71 2.70 29.78
C GLU A 113 0.50 3.54 29.43
N ALA A 114 1.06 3.37 28.21
CA ALA A 114 2.14 4.20 27.72
C ALA A 114 1.79 5.69 27.71
N GLN A 115 0.55 6.04 27.31
CA GLN A 115 0.08 7.43 27.34
C GLN A 115 0.10 8.01 28.76
N GLN A 116 -0.31 7.24 29.77
CA GLN A 116 -0.29 7.67 31.17
C GLN A 116 1.15 7.93 31.64
N VAL A 117 2.08 6.99 31.36
CA VAL A 117 3.50 7.13 31.73
C VAL A 117 4.12 8.35 31.03
N LEU A 118 3.89 8.54 29.73
CA LEU A 118 4.40 9.68 28.97
C LEU A 118 3.89 11.01 29.53
N GLN A 119 2.61 11.06 29.94
CA GLN A 119 1.98 12.25 30.53
C GLN A 119 2.52 12.54 31.93
N GLU A 120 2.61 11.54 32.81
CA GLU A 120 3.08 11.66 34.18
C GLU A 120 4.53 12.17 34.23
N HIS A 121 5.40 11.56 33.40
CA HIS A 121 6.82 11.91 33.37
C HIS A 121 7.15 13.06 32.39
N ARG A 122 6.16 13.60 31.66
CA ARG A 122 6.33 14.68 30.67
C ARG A 122 7.39 14.37 29.60
N ILE A 123 7.45 13.14 29.17
CA ILE A 123 8.36 12.64 28.13
C ILE A 123 7.60 12.32 26.85
N GLU A 124 8.29 12.31 25.70
CA GLU A 124 7.69 12.06 24.39
C GLU A 124 7.96 10.65 23.86
N LYS A 125 8.85 9.92 24.51
CA LYS A 125 9.32 8.60 24.09
C LYS A 125 9.46 7.70 25.29
N LEU A 126 8.94 6.48 25.17
CA LEU A 126 8.95 5.45 26.20
C LEU A 126 9.62 4.19 25.63
N PRO A 127 10.90 3.93 25.95
CA PRO A 127 11.54 2.67 25.63
C PRO A 127 10.85 1.51 26.34
N LEU A 128 10.66 0.41 25.64
CA LEU A 128 10.18 -0.85 26.18
C LEU A 128 11.35 -1.80 26.36
N VAL A 129 11.46 -2.36 27.57
CA VAL A 129 12.57 -3.25 27.91
C VAL A 129 12.05 -4.59 28.44
N ASN A 130 12.88 -5.62 28.35
CA ASN A 130 12.66 -6.89 29.02
C ASN A 130 13.22 -6.88 30.46
N ASP A 131 13.15 -8.01 31.14
CA ASP A 131 13.63 -8.15 32.54
C ASP A 131 15.15 -7.92 32.68
N ASP A 132 15.92 -8.10 31.60
CA ASP A 132 17.37 -7.83 31.54
C ASP A 132 17.70 -6.40 31.10
N ASN A 133 16.68 -5.52 31.08
CA ASN A 133 16.77 -4.12 30.60
C ASN A 133 17.25 -3.97 29.14
N GLN A 134 17.09 -5.01 28.32
CA GLN A 134 17.40 -4.93 26.90
C GLN A 134 16.26 -4.21 26.15
N LEU A 135 16.62 -3.38 25.16
CA LEU A 135 15.69 -2.60 24.37
C LEU A 135 14.89 -3.51 23.42
N MET A 136 13.60 -3.62 23.67
CA MET A 136 12.68 -4.44 22.88
C MET A 136 11.70 -3.65 22.01
N GLY A 137 11.55 -2.35 22.32
CA GLY A 137 10.62 -1.51 21.59
C GLY A 137 10.69 -0.06 22.00
N LEU A 138 9.90 0.76 21.30
CA LEU A 138 9.76 2.19 21.60
C LEU A 138 8.32 2.62 21.31
N ILE A 139 7.70 3.35 22.23
CA ILE A 139 6.42 4.05 22.02
C ILE A 139 6.67 5.54 22.06
N THR A 140 6.09 6.29 21.12
CA THR A 140 6.16 7.75 21.12
C THR A 140 4.77 8.37 21.20
N ILE A 141 4.66 9.63 21.65
CA ILE A 141 3.40 10.39 21.63
C ILE A 141 2.80 10.39 20.21
N LYS A 142 3.64 10.60 19.19
CA LYS A 142 3.20 10.59 17.78
C LYS A 142 2.58 9.26 17.34
N ASP A 143 3.03 8.14 17.89
CA ASP A 143 2.48 6.83 17.55
C ASP A 143 1.12 6.61 18.21
N ILE A 144 0.94 7.12 19.42
CA ILE A 144 -0.36 7.13 20.11
C ILE A 144 -1.36 8.02 19.36
N GLU A 145 -0.95 9.25 19.00
CA GLU A 145 -1.79 10.17 18.22
C GLU A 145 -2.22 9.55 16.88
N LYS A 146 -1.29 8.90 16.18
CA LYS A 146 -1.60 8.19 14.94
C LYS A 146 -2.55 7.00 15.14
N ALA A 147 -2.41 6.27 16.24
CA ALA A 147 -3.31 5.16 16.54
C ALA A 147 -4.74 5.63 16.82
N ILE A 148 -4.89 6.80 17.43
CA ILE A 148 -6.18 7.46 17.67
C ILE A 148 -6.75 8.02 16.35
N GLU A 149 -5.91 8.67 15.54
CA GLU A 149 -6.33 9.28 14.26
C GLU A 149 -6.72 8.21 13.21
N PHE A 150 -6.03 7.05 13.23
CA PHE A 150 -6.20 5.98 12.25
C PHE A 150 -6.56 4.62 12.90
N PRO A 151 -7.72 4.49 13.54
CA PRO A 151 -8.10 3.29 14.29
C PRO A 151 -8.26 2.05 13.41
N ASN A 152 -8.55 2.24 12.12
CA ASN A 152 -8.78 1.17 11.14
C ASN A 152 -7.53 0.81 10.32
N SER A 153 -6.32 1.24 10.74
CA SER A 153 -5.10 0.94 10.01
C SER A 153 -4.91 -0.55 9.78
N ALA A 154 -4.55 -0.91 8.54
CA ALA A 154 -4.17 -2.28 8.20
C ALA A 154 -2.77 -2.58 8.75
N LYS A 155 -2.68 -3.58 9.62
CA LYS A 155 -1.47 -3.93 10.36
C LYS A 155 -1.15 -5.41 10.24
N ASP A 156 0.15 -5.72 10.30
CA ASP A 156 0.64 -7.09 10.43
C ASP A 156 0.47 -7.62 11.88
N LYS A 157 0.88 -8.85 12.10
CA LYS A 157 0.83 -9.51 13.43
C LYS A 157 1.68 -8.80 14.49
N GLN A 158 2.64 -7.97 14.08
CA GLN A 158 3.52 -7.19 14.96
C GLN A 158 3.02 -5.74 15.16
N GLY A 159 1.84 -5.41 14.65
CA GLY A 159 1.25 -4.07 14.77
C GLY A 159 1.83 -3.02 13.82
N ARG A 160 2.68 -3.41 12.85
CA ARG A 160 3.25 -2.51 11.84
C ARG A 160 2.31 -2.38 10.64
N LEU A 161 2.38 -1.26 9.93
CA LEU A 161 1.58 -1.07 8.71
C LEU A 161 1.94 -2.12 7.66
N VAL A 162 0.92 -2.64 6.97
CA VAL A 162 1.12 -3.60 5.88
C VAL A 162 1.67 -2.92 4.63
N ALA A 163 2.53 -3.63 3.92
CA ALA A 163 3.14 -3.19 2.67
C ALA A 163 3.11 -4.31 1.62
N GLY A 164 2.68 -3.96 0.41
CA GLY A 164 2.82 -4.81 -0.76
C GLY A 164 3.82 -4.24 -1.77
N ALA A 165 4.42 -5.08 -2.58
CA ALA A 165 5.26 -4.63 -3.70
C ALA A 165 5.09 -5.51 -4.93
N ALA A 166 5.19 -4.87 -6.10
CA ALA A 166 5.05 -5.53 -7.38
C ALA A 166 6.42 -5.95 -7.94
N VAL A 167 6.43 -7.13 -8.58
CA VAL A 167 7.55 -7.65 -9.36
C VAL A 167 7.05 -8.13 -10.71
N GLY A 168 7.94 -8.21 -11.70
CA GLY A 168 7.69 -8.88 -12.96
C GLY A 168 8.18 -10.33 -12.96
N VAL A 169 8.43 -10.85 -14.15
CA VAL A 169 9.02 -12.17 -14.38
C VAL A 169 10.38 -12.08 -15.10
N GLY A 170 10.91 -10.89 -15.28
CA GLY A 170 12.20 -10.62 -15.92
C GLY A 170 13.39 -11.11 -15.10
N ALA A 171 14.60 -10.86 -15.62
CA ALA A 171 15.86 -11.38 -15.08
C ALA A 171 16.18 -10.89 -13.65
N ASP A 172 15.69 -9.71 -13.25
CA ASP A 172 15.91 -9.12 -11.91
C ASP A 172 14.89 -9.61 -10.87
N ALA A 173 13.87 -10.38 -11.26
CA ALA A 173 12.74 -10.73 -10.40
C ALA A 173 13.18 -11.46 -9.13
N ASP A 174 14.08 -12.43 -9.22
CA ASP A 174 14.47 -13.25 -8.06
C ASP A 174 15.26 -12.44 -7.02
N SER A 175 16.22 -11.63 -7.46
CA SER A 175 16.99 -10.74 -6.57
C SER A 175 16.06 -9.68 -5.91
N ARG A 176 15.10 -9.18 -6.66
CA ARG A 176 14.10 -8.22 -6.18
C ARG A 176 13.19 -8.84 -5.12
N ILE A 177 12.67 -10.05 -5.36
CA ILE A 177 11.86 -10.79 -4.40
C ILE A 177 12.63 -11.03 -3.11
N GLU A 178 13.89 -11.47 -3.20
CA GLU A 178 14.72 -11.70 -2.02
C GLU A 178 14.92 -10.42 -1.18
N ALA A 179 15.21 -9.29 -1.82
CA ALA A 179 15.34 -8.01 -1.14
C ALA A 179 14.03 -7.56 -0.48
N LEU A 180 12.88 -7.78 -1.13
CA LEU A 180 11.56 -7.46 -0.61
C LEU A 180 11.17 -8.34 0.59
N VAL A 181 11.45 -9.65 0.53
CA VAL A 181 11.23 -10.57 1.65
C VAL A 181 12.12 -10.19 2.84
N LYS A 182 13.38 -9.84 2.60
CA LYS A 182 14.28 -9.31 3.65
C LYS A 182 13.78 -8.00 4.24
N ALA A 183 13.05 -7.19 3.46
CA ALA A 183 12.39 -5.97 3.94
C ALA A 183 11.04 -6.24 4.65
N GLU A 184 10.68 -7.53 4.85
CA GLU A 184 9.48 -8.00 5.54
C GLU A 184 8.18 -7.56 4.88
N ILE A 185 8.07 -7.74 3.57
CA ILE A 185 6.86 -7.48 2.79
C ILE A 185 5.71 -8.39 3.23
N ASP A 186 4.48 -7.88 3.28
CA ASP A 186 3.29 -8.65 3.66
C ASP A 186 2.62 -9.33 2.46
N ALA A 187 2.74 -8.76 1.27
CA ALA A 187 2.19 -9.33 0.04
C ALA A 187 3.08 -9.02 -1.17
N LEU A 188 3.42 -10.07 -1.90
CA LEU A 188 4.14 -9.98 -3.17
C LEU A 188 3.15 -10.00 -4.33
N VAL A 189 3.25 -9.04 -5.25
CA VAL A 189 2.40 -8.98 -6.44
C VAL A 189 3.21 -9.35 -7.68
N ILE A 190 2.97 -10.51 -8.26
CA ILE A 190 3.51 -10.90 -9.56
C ILE A 190 2.59 -10.27 -10.62
N ASP A 191 3.01 -9.14 -11.18
CA ASP A 191 2.18 -8.23 -11.96
C ASP A 191 2.61 -8.15 -13.42
N THR A 192 1.78 -8.69 -14.31
CA THR A 192 2.00 -8.69 -15.75
C THR A 192 0.74 -8.30 -16.51
N ALA A 193 0.87 -7.96 -17.80
CA ALA A 193 -0.28 -7.67 -18.66
C ALA A 193 -1.08 -8.95 -19.00
N HIS A 194 -0.42 -10.13 -18.93
CA HIS A 194 -1.02 -11.42 -19.19
C HIS A 194 -0.54 -12.45 -18.16
N GLY A 195 -1.29 -12.62 -17.08
CA GLY A 195 -0.97 -13.50 -15.97
C GLY A 195 -1.03 -15.00 -16.31
N HIS A 196 -1.76 -15.37 -17.36
CA HIS A 196 -1.88 -16.76 -17.81
C HIS A 196 -0.76 -17.20 -18.77
N SER A 197 0.44 -16.67 -18.60
CA SER A 197 1.63 -17.12 -19.34
C SER A 197 2.43 -18.15 -18.54
N GLN A 198 3.12 -19.06 -19.25
CA GLN A 198 3.94 -20.10 -18.60
C GLN A 198 5.01 -19.50 -17.68
N GLY A 199 5.61 -18.36 -18.06
CA GLY A 199 6.60 -17.68 -17.24
C GLY A 199 6.03 -17.15 -15.92
N VAL A 200 4.79 -16.66 -15.93
CA VAL A 200 4.11 -16.20 -14.70
C VAL A 200 3.74 -17.39 -13.81
N ILE A 201 3.12 -18.42 -14.38
CA ILE A 201 2.73 -19.64 -13.65
C ILE A 201 3.97 -20.28 -13.00
N GLN A 202 5.07 -20.40 -13.75
CA GLN A 202 6.31 -20.95 -13.21
C GLN A 202 6.89 -20.06 -12.09
N LYS A 203 6.90 -18.74 -12.27
CA LYS A 203 7.38 -17.81 -11.24
C LYS A 203 6.55 -17.91 -9.93
N VAL A 204 5.23 -18.07 -10.04
CA VAL A 204 4.37 -18.30 -8.86
C VAL A 204 4.78 -19.59 -8.13
N ARG A 205 5.02 -20.69 -8.87
CA ARG A 205 5.49 -21.97 -8.29
C ARG A 205 6.83 -21.82 -7.58
N ASP A 206 7.79 -21.18 -8.23
CA ASP A 206 9.14 -20.96 -7.68
C ASP A 206 9.10 -20.15 -6.39
N VAL A 207 8.31 -19.07 -6.38
CA VAL A 207 8.14 -18.22 -5.20
C VAL A 207 7.45 -18.99 -4.07
N ARG A 208 6.38 -19.74 -4.36
CA ARG A 208 5.69 -20.55 -3.37
C ARG A 208 6.59 -21.62 -2.76
N ALA A 209 7.41 -22.27 -3.58
CA ALA A 209 8.37 -23.28 -3.12
C ALA A 209 9.44 -22.67 -2.20
N LYS A 210 9.94 -21.48 -2.53
CA LYS A 210 10.99 -20.80 -1.75
C LYS A 210 10.46 -20.09 -0.50
N TYR A 211 9.22 -19.56 -0.55
CA TYR A 211 8.60 -18.78 0.52
C TYR A 211 7.16 -19.27 0.80
N PRO A 212 7.01 -20.38 1.54
CA PRO A 212 5.71 -21.05 1.76
C PRO A 212 4.64 -20.16 2.41
N ASP A 213 5.03 -19.25 3.29
CA ASP A 213 4.12 -18.41 4.07
C ASP A 213 3.85 -17.03 3.46
N LEU A 214 4.48 -16.71 2.34
CA LEU A 214 4.33 -15.40 1.69
C LEU A 214 2.96 -15.30 1.00
N ASN A 215 2.25 -14.21 1.21
CA ASN A 215 1.04 -13.92 0.45
C ASN A 215 1.40 -13.54 -0.99
N ILE A 216 0.97 -14.34 -1.95
CA ILE A 216 1.23 -14.14 -3.38
C ILE A 216 -0.07 -13.68 -4.05
N ILE A 217 -0.01 -12.49 -4.65
CA ILE A 217 -1.03 -11.95 -5.54
C ILE A 217 -0.49 -12.12 -6.96
N ALA A 218 -1.23 -12.79 -7.84
CA ALA A 218 -0.81 -13.00 -9.22
C ALA A 218 -1.84 -12.46 -10.22
N GLY A 219 -1.39 -11.92 -11.32
CA GLY A 219 -2.26 -11.43 -12.39
C GLY A 219 -1.52 -10.58 -13.45
N ASN A 220 -2.27 -9.96 -14.40
CA ASN A 220 -3.73 -9.94 -14.45
C ASN A 220 -4.28 -11.07 -15.33
N VAL A 221 -5.46 -11.52 -14.97
CA VAL A 221 -6.24 -12.50 -15.74
C VAL A 221 -7.69 -12.04 -15.90
N ALA A 222 -8.48 -12.75 -16.69
CA ALA A 222 -9.89 -12.44 -16.90
C ALA A 222 -10.76 -13.68 -17.17
N THR A 223 -10.22 -14.89 -16.96
CA THR A 223 -10.94 -16.15 -17.22
C THR A 223 -10.84 -17.13 -16.05
N PRO A 224 -11.82 -18.01 -15.88
CA PRO A 224 -11.82 -19.07 -14.85
C PRO A 224 -10.60 -19.99 -14.95
N GLU A 225 -10.22 -20.41 -16.14
CA GLU A 225 -9.10 -21.32 -16.38
C GLU A 225 -7.77 -20.69 -15.93
N ALA A 226 -7.54 -19.42 -16.28
CA ALA A 226 -6.37 -18.69 -15.84
C ALA A 226 -6.32 -18.51 -14.31
N THR A 227 -7.48 -18.27 -13.69
CA THR A 227 -7.62 -18.17 -12.24
C THR A 227 -7.25 -19.48 -11.57
N LYS A 228 -7.79 -20.60 -12.07
CA LYS A 228 -7.49 -21.94 -11.57
C LYS A 228 -5.99 -22.25 -11.65
N ASP A 229 -5.37 -22.05 -12.81
CA ASP A 229 -3.96 -22.37 -13.03
C ASP A 229 -3.02 -21.55 -12.10
N LEU A 230 -3.35 -20.28 -11.82
CA LEU A 230 -2.58 -19.45 -10.90
C LEU A 230 -2.72 -19.93 -9.44
N ILE A 231 -3.92 -20.35 -9.03
CA ILE A 231 -4.17 -20.88 -7.67
C ILE A 231 -3.45 -22.22 -7.51
N GLU A 232 -3.53 -23.12 -8.48
CA GLU A 232 -2.80 -24.40 -8.48
C GLU A 232 -1.27 -24.20 -8.48
N ALA A 233 -0.79 -23.10 -9.06
CA ALA A 233 0.62 -22.71 -8.97
C ALA A 233 1.04 -22.19 -7.59
N GLY A 234 0.08 -21.83 -6.73
CA GLY A 234 0.32 -21.38 -5.34
C GLY A 234 -0.03 -19.92 -5.06
N ALA A 235 -0.76 -19.22 -5.95
CA ALA A 235 -1.27 -17.89 -5.64
C ALA A 235 -2.39 -17.98 -4.57
N ASN A 236 -2.34 -17.10 -3.57
CA ASN A 236 -3.41 -16.95 -2.58
C ASN A 236 -4.53 -16.04 -3.09
N ILE A 237 -4.15 -15.08 -3.94
CA ILE A 237 -5.01 -14.00 -4.41
C ILE A 237 -4.79 -13.84 -5.92
N VAL A 238 -5.88 -13.79 -6.68
CA VAL A 238 -5.81 -13.56 -8.13
C VAL A 238 -6.32 -12.17 -8.46
N LYS A 239 -5.55 -11.42 -9.23
CA LYS A 239 -5.87 -10.07 -9.67
C LYS A 239 -6.50 -10.09 -11.05
N VAL A 240 -7.77 -9.66 -11.13
CA VAL A 240 -8.64 -9.80 -12.31
C VAL A 240 -8.87 -8.45 -12.98
N GLY A 241 -8.59 -8.38 -14.27
CA GLY A 241 -8.86 -7.21 -15.10
C GLY A 241 -7.89 -7.07 -16.27
N ILE A 242 -8.40 -7.25 -17.48
CA ILE A 242 -7.67 -7.05 -18.74
C ILE A 242 -8.29 -5.89 -19.51
N GLY A 243 -7.57 -4.77 -19.57
CA GLY A 243 -7.96 -3.58 -20.33
C GLY A 243 -9.03 -2.64 -19.74
N PRO A 244 -9.54 -2.76 -18.47
CA PRO A 244 -10.57 -1.86 -17.98
C PRO A 244 -10.04 -0.52 -17.45
N GLY A 245 -8.71 -0.37 -17.29
CA GLY A 245 -8.11 0.84 -16.73
C GLY A 245 -8.38 2.10 -17.57
N SER A 246 -8.55 3.25 -16.93
CA SER A 246 -8.90 4.52 -17.59
C SER A 246 -7.85 5.04 -18.58
N ILE A 247 -6.60 4.63 -18.39
CA ILE A 247 -5.45 5.01 -19.24
C ILE A 247 -4.88 3.81 -19.99
N CYS A 248 -5.61 2.67 -20.00
CA CYS A 248 -5.26 1.46 -20.71
C CYS A 248 -5.84 1.49 -22.13
N THR A 249 -5.03 1.15 -23.12
CA THR A 249 -5.46 1.05 -24.53
C THR A 249 -5.37 -0.38 -25.07
N THR A 250 -5.11 -1.39 -24.25
CA THR A 250 -4.99 -2.80 -24.64
C THR A 250 -6.18 -3.28 -25.47
N ARG A 251 -7.41 -2.93 -25.06
CA ARG A 251 -8.63 -3.34 -25.80
C ARG A 251 -8.72 -2.75 -27.20
N VAL A 252 -8.12 -1.56 -27.41
CA VAL A 252 -8.13 -0.86 -28.70
C VAL A 252 -6.93 -1.27 -29.55
N VAL A 253 -5.74 -1.37 -28.94
CA VAL A 253 -4.48 -1.66 -29.64
C VAL A 253 -4.32 -3.14 -29.94
N ALA A 254 -4.59 -3.99 -28.95
CA ALA A 254 -4.45 -5.45 -29.08
C ALA A 254 -5.76 -6.18 -29.38
N GLY A 255 -6.92 -5.53 -29.20
CA GLY A 255 -8.24 -6.14 -29.36
C GLY A 255 -8.61 -7.14 -28.27
N ILE A 256 -7.91 -7.12 -27.13
CA ILE A 256 -8.04 -8.11 -26.06
C ILE A 256 -8.63 -7.46 -24.80
N GLY A 257 -9.58 -8.17 -24.17
CA GLY A 257 -10.19 -7.78 -22.91
C GLY A 257 -11.53 -8.45 -22.66
N VAL A 258 -11.97 -8.42 -21.41
CA VAL A 258 -13.27 -8.94 -20.97
C VAL A 258 -14.00 -7.85 -20.20
N PRO A 259 -15.34 -7.66 -20.33
CA PRO A 259 -16.11 -6.75 -19.49
C PRO A 259 -15.87 -7.05 -18.00
N GLN A 260 -15.56 -6.02 -17.21
CA GLN A 260 -14.98 -6.23 -15.88
C GLN A 260 -15.88 -6.98 -14.91
N VAL A 261 -17.19 -6.70 -14.91
CA VAL A 261 -18.15 -7.41 -14.03
C VAL A 261 -18.20 -8.90 -14.38
N THR A 262 -18.22 -9.24 -15.67
CA THR A 262 -18.17 -10.63 -16.15
C THR A 262 -16.86 -11.31 -15.72
N ALA A 263 -15.71 -10.66 -15.96
CA ALA A 263 -14.41 -11.22 -15.57
C ALA A 263 -14.31 -11.50 -14.08
N VAL A 264 -14.77 -10.55 -13.23
CA VAL A 264 -14.74 -10.73 -11.77
C VAL A 264 -15.68 -11.86 -11.35
N TYR A 265 -16.90 -11.90 -11.89
CA TYR A 265 -17.88 -12.91 -11.54
C TYR A 265 -17.39 -14.33 -11.86
N ASP A 266 -16.96 -14.55 -13.11
CA ASP A 266 -16.52 -15.87 -13.58
C ASP A 266 -15.24 -16.33 -12.85
N CYS A 267 -14.28 -15.43 -12.58
CA CYS A 267 -13.06 -15.75 -11.85
C CYS A 267 -13.32 -15.99 -10.36
N ALA A 268 -14.25 -15.26 -9.74
CA ALA A 268 -14.57 -15.38 -8.32
C ALA A 268 -15.21 -16.72 -7.97
N GLU A 269 -16.07 -17.24 -8.84
CA GLU A 269 -16.69 -18.56 -8.67
C GLU A 269 -15.61 -19.64 -8.46
N VAL A 270 -14.65 -19.72 -9.37
CA VAL A 270 -13.54 -20.70 -9.28
C VAL A 270 -12.61 -20.40 -8.10
N ALA A 271 -12.26 -19.13 -7.85
CA ALA A 271 -11.36 -18.79 -6.77
C ALA A 271 -11.92 -19.17 -5.41
N HIS A 272 -13.18 -18.86 -5.15
CA HIS A 272 -13.84 -19.15 -3.87
C HIS A 272 -14.02 -20.66 -3.64
N GLU A 273 -14.34 -21.45 -4.69
CA GLU A 273 -14.37 -22.91 -4.61
C GLU A 273 -13.01 -23.51 -4.20
N MET A 274 -11.91 -22.88 -4.67
CA MET A 274 -10.55 -23.31 -4.37
C MET A 274 -9.97 -22.66 -3.07
N GLY A 275 -10.74 -21.86 -2.34
CA GLY A 275 -10.32 -21.19 -1.11
C GLY A 275 -9.37 -20.01 -1.31
N ALA A 276 -9.30 -19.45 -2.51
CA ALA A 276 -8.54 -18.24 -2.85
C ALA A 276 -9.45 -17.01 -2.91
N THR A 277 -8.87 -15.81 -3.07
CA THR A 277 -9.58 -14.53 -3.12
C THR A 277 -9.29 -13.76 -4.40
N ILE A 278 -10.16 -12.80 -4.74
CA ILE A 278 -10.10 -12.00 -5.96
C ILE A 278 -9.90 -10.52 -5.64
N ILE A 279 -8.98 -9.90 -6.38
CA ILE A 279 -8.88 -8.44 -6.47
C ILE A 279 -9.44 -7.99 -7.83
N ALA A 280 -10.52 -7.21 -7.82
CA ALA A 280 -11.04 -6.57 -9.02
C ALA A 280 -10.20 -5.33 -9.36
N ASP A 281 -9.42 -5.40 -10.45
CA ASP A 281 -8.45 -4.38 -10.85
C ASP A 281 -8.91 -3.62 -12.10
N GLY A 282 -9.19 -2.33 -11.91
CA GLY A 282 -9.52 -1.39 -12.97
C GLY A 282 -11.02 -1.25 -13.28
N GLY A 283 -11.34 -0.22 -14.06
CA GLY A 283 -12.72 0.08 -14.50
C GLY A 283 -13.57 0.86 -13.50
N ILE A 284 -13.10 1.09 -12.30
CA ILE A 284 -13.85 1.77 -11.23
C ILE A 284 -13.68 3.29 -11.34
N LYS A 285 -14.79 4.01 -11.52
CA LYS A 285 -14.86 5.48 -11.62
C LYS A 285 -15.61 6.11 -10.44
N TYR A 286 -16.53 5.39 -9.84
CA TYR A 286 -17.40 5.84 -8.75
C TYR A 286 -17.46 4.78 -7.63
N SER A 287 -17.83 5.21 -6.44
CA SER A 287 -17.99 4.31 -5.29
C SER A 287 -19.03 3.20 -5.51
N GLY A 288 -20.10 3.49 -6.27
CA GLY A 288 -21.10 2.47 -6.62
C GLY A 288 -20.55 1.31 -7.46
N GLU A 289 -19.45 1.55 -8.21
CA GLU A 289 -18.79 0.49 -8.97
C GLU A 289 -17.90 -0.40 -8.08
N ILE A 290 -17.46 0.11 -6.93
CA ILE A 290 -16.85 -0.72 -5.88
C ILE A 290 -17.88 -1.72 -5.33
N ALA A 291 -19.09 -1.25 -5.01
CA ALA A 291 -20.17 -2.13 -4.55
C ALA A 291 -20.51 -3.20 -5.60
N LYS A 292 -20.52 -2.84 -6.89
CA LYS A 292 -20.75 -3.80 -7.99
C LYS A 292 -19.60 -4.81 -8.13
N ALA A 293 -18.34 -4.36 -8.00
CA ALA A 293 -17.19 -5.26 -8.08
C ALA A 293 -17.18 -6.28 -6.93
N ILE A 294 -17.53 -5.84 -5.72
CA ILE A 294 -17.67 -6.73 -4.56
C ILE A 294 -18.87 -7.67 -4.75
N ALA A 295 -20.04 -7.16 -5.14
CA ALA A 295 -21.21 -7.98 -5.41
C ALA A 295 -21.00 -9.03 -6.51
N ALA A 296 -20.08 -8.77 -7.46
CA ALA A 296 -19.67 -9.73 -8.48
C ALA A 296 -18.70 -10.82 -7.96
N GLY A 297 -18.33 -10.80 -6.67
CA GLY A 297 -17.44 -11.76 -6.05
C GLY A 297 -16.03 -11.24 -5.77
N GLY A 298 -15.72 -9.98 -6.07
CA GLY A 298 -14.44 -9.38 -5.66
C GLY A 298 -14.33 -9.30 -4.13
N ASP A 299 -13.21 -9.73 -3.55
CA ASP A 299 -12.94 -9.60 -2.11
C ASP A 299 -12.27 -8.26 -1.80
N ALA A 300 -11.60 -7.68 -2.77
CA ALA A 300 -11.02 -6.35 -2.72
C ALA A 300 -11.03 -5.69 -4.11
N VAL A 301 -10.77 -4.39 -4.15
CA VAL A 301 -10.63 -3.64 -5.42
C VAL A 301 -9.27 -2.96 -5.49
N MET A 302 -8.65 -2.94 -6.68
CA MET A 302 -7.46 -2.15 -6.95
C MET A 302 -7.86 -0.86 -7.67
N LEU A 303 -7.43 0.27 -7.10
CA LEU A 303 -7.77 1.60 -7.58
C LEU A 303 -6.52 2.31 -8.13
N GLY A 304 -6.59 2.75 -9.38
CA GLY A 304 -5.55 3.57 -10.01
C GLY A 304 -6.00 5.02 -10.17
N SER A 305 -6.80 5.30 -11.19
CA SER A 305 -7.22 6.66 -11.58
C SER A 305 -7.96 7.43 -10.49
N LEU A 306 -8.81 6.76 -9.72
CA LEU A 306 -9.53 7.40 -8.62
C LEU A 306 -8.59 8.03 -7.57
N LEU A 307 -7.42 7.43 -7.38
CA LEU A 307 -6.42 7.85 -6.40
C LEU A 307 -5.24 8.61 -7.03
N ALA A 308 -5.18 8.74 -8.36
CA ALA A 308 -4.09 9.42 -9.03
C ALA A 308 -4.02 10.92 -8.72
N GLY A 309 -5.17 11.56 -8.44
CA GLY A 309 -5.28 12.99 -8.12
C GLY A 309 -5.03 13.37 -6.66
N VAL A 310 -4.83 12.41 -5.74
CA VAL A 310 -4.65 12.72 -4.31
C VAL A 310 -3.25 13.26 -4.01
N THR A 311 -3.13 13.95 -2.87
CA THR A 311 -1.86 14.56 -2.42
C THR A 311 -0.70 13.56 -2.39
N GLU A 312 -0.97 12.36 -1.89
CA GLU A 312 0.01 11.30 -1.66
C GLU A 312 0.41 10.52 -2.92
N SER A 313 -0.29 10.71 -4.04
CA SER A 313 0.10 10.13 -5.33
C SER A 313 1.44 10.71 -5.81
N PRO A 314 2.32 9.91 -6.44
CA PRO A 314 3.66 10.35 -6.85
C PRO A 314 3.66 11.33 -8.04
N GLY A 315 2.56 11.45 -8.80
CA GLY A 315 2.47 12.37 -9.95
C GLY A 315 2.74 13.84 -9.57
N GLU A 316 3.41 14.57 -10.43
CA GLU A 316 3.68 15.99 -10.24
C GLU A 316 2.39 16.81 -10.29
N ARG A 317 2.38 17.93 -9.56
CA ARG A 317 1.28 18.89 -9.62
C ARG A 317 1.50 19.86 -10.78
N GLU A 318 0.45 20.09 -11.55
CA GLU A 318 0.40 21.05 -12.64
C GLU A 318 -0.77 22.01 -12.47
N ILE A 319 -0.58 23.25 -12.92
CA ILE A 319 -1.69 24.21 -13.06
C ILE A 319 -2.05 24.28 -14.55
N PHE A 320 -3.30 23.99 -14.87
CA PHE A 320 -3.82 24.08 -16.22
C PHE A 320 -5.19 24.76 -16.22
N GLN A 321 -5.35 25.80 -17.02
CA GLN A 321 -6.59 26.62 -17.09
C GLN A 321 -7.09 27.07 -15.71
N GLY A 322 -6.16 27.49 -14.82
CA GLY A 322 -6.47 27.99 -13.49
C GLY A 322 -6.86 26.92 -12.45
N ARG A 323 -6.82 25.63 -12.82
CA ARG A 323 -7.11 24.51 -11.92
C ARG A 323 -5.87 23.64 -11.67
N GLN A 324 -5.82 22.99 -10.51
CA GLN A 324 -4.74 22.07 -10.16
C GLN A 324 -5.03 20.65 -10.67
N PHE A 325 -4.02 20.03 -11.25
CA PHE A 325 -4.03 18.67 -11.74
C PHE A 325 -2.81 17.91 -11.23
N LYS A 326 -2.84 16.59 -11.34
CA LYS A 326 -1.68 15.71 -11.18
C LYS A 326 -1.44 14.94 -12.46
N VAL A 327 -0.17 14.80 -12.82
CA VAL A 327 0.26 13.93 -13.92
C VAL A 327 -0.04 12.48 -13.56
N TYR A 328 -0.62 11.77 -14.51
CA TYR A 328 -0.96 10.34 -14.37
C TYR A 328 -0.62 9.60 -15.65
N ARG A 329 0.12 8.50 -15.53
CA ARG A 329 0.55 7.70 -16.67
C ARG A 329 0.25 6.22 -16.49
N GLY A 330 -0.12 5.57 -17.61
CA GLY A 330 -0.33 4.13 -17.67
C GLY A 330 0.97 3.35 -17.61
N MET A 331 0.94 2.14 -17.05
CA MET A 331 2.08 1.23 -17.04
C MET A 331 2.55 0.86 -18.46
N GLY A 332 1.62 0.82 -19.43
CA GLY A 332 1.91 0.59 -20.86
C GLY A 332 2.19 1.87 -21.65
N SER A 333 2.36 3.03 -21.03
CA SER A 333 2.79 4.25 -21.72
C SER A 333 4.28 4.20 -22.07
N ILE A 334 4.69 4.95 -23.09
CA ILE A 334 6.09 4.99 -23.54
C ILE A 334 7.03 5.35 -22.37
N ALA A 335 6.73 6.41 -21.65
CA ALA A 335 7.59 6.86 -20.55
C ALA A 335 7.64 5.84 -19.37
N SER A 336 6.60 5.03 -19.15
CA SER A 336 6.66 3.96 -18.15
C SER A 336 7.47 2.77 -18.65
N MET A 337 7.34 2.42 -19.94
CA MET A 337 8.13 1.35 -20.56
C MET A 337 9.62 1.67 -20.57
N GLU A 338 10.01 2.91 -20.86
CA GLU A 338 11.39 3.37 -20.78
C GLU A 338 11.99 3.28 -19.38
N LYS A 339 11.16 3.38 -18.34
CA LYS A 339 11.55 3.31 -16.93
C LYS A 339 11.50 1.89 -16.32
N GLY A 340 11.23 0.85 -17.12
CA GLY A 340 11.29 -0.53 -16.65
C GLY A 340 10.01 -1.36 -16.77
N SER A 341 8.92 -0.85 -17.39
CA SER A 341 7.68 -1.62 -17.57
C SER A 341 7.63 -2.45 -18.85
N LYS A 342 8.72 -2.56 -19.63
CA LYS A 342 8.77 -3.31 -20.89
C LYS A 342 8.44 -4.79 -20.72
N ASP A 343 8.96 -5.42 -19.66
CA ASP A 343 8.74 -6.83 -19.34
C ASP A 343 7.27 -7.14 -19.03
N ARG A 344 6.52 -6.18 -18.47
CA ARG A 344 5.07 -6.32 -18.24
C ARG A 344 4.30 -6.61 -19.53
N TYR A 345 4.78 -6.06 -20.66
CA TYR A 345 4.17 -6.15 -21.99
C TYR A 345 4.97 -7.03 -22.97
N PHE A 346 5.91 -7.84 -22.47
CA PHE A 346 6.75 -8.75 -23.27
C PHE A 346 7.56 -8.04 -24.38
N GLN A 347 7.97 -6.78 -24.13
CA GLN A 347 8.68 -5.94 -25.10
C GLN A 347 10.12 -5.61 -24.65
N GLU A 348 10.74 -6.43 -23.84
CA GLU A 348 12.09 -6.22 -23.29
C GLU A 348 13.16 -6.07 -24.38
N ASN A 349 13.05 -6.86 -25.44
CA ASN A 349 14.02 -6.91 -26.54
C ASN A 349 13.61 -6.04 -27.74
N GLU A 350 12.50 -5.33 -27.67
CA GLU A 350 12.01 -4.52 -28.79
C GLU A 350 12.73 -3.17 -28.86
N GLN A 351 13.25 -2.85 -30.06
CA GLN A 351 13.84 -1.53 -30.32
C GLN A 351 12.76 -0.43 -30.43
N LYS A 352 11.59 -0.78 -30.95
CA LYS A 352 10.46 0.13 -31.13
C LYS A 352 9.25 -0.41 -30.36
N MET A 353 8.87 0.27 -29.31
CA MET A 353 7.77 -0.11 -28.44
C MET A 353 6.41 0.12 -29.07
N VAL A 354 5.45 -0.76 -28.77
CA VAL A 354 4.03 -0.59 -29.05
C VAL A 354 3.32 -0.29 -27.73
N PRO A 355 2.94 0.98 -27.44
CA PRO A 355 2.34 1.33 -26.17
C PRO A 355 0.90 0.82 -26.09
N GLU A 356 0.54 0.29 -24.92
CA GLU A 356 -0.82 -0.11 -24.54
C GLU A 356 -1.40 0.77 -23.43
N GLY A 357 -0.93 1.99 -23.31
CA GLY A 357 -1.38 2.97 -22.34
C GLY A 357 -0.99 4.38 -22.72
N ILE A 358 -1.71 5.34 -22.13
CA ILE A 358 -1.51 6.77 -22.38
C ILE A 358 -0.98 7.48 -21.13
N GLU A 359 -0.52 8.71 -21.33
CA GLU A 359 -0.23 9.67 -20.27
C GLU A 359 -1.28 10.80 -20.31
N GLY A 360 -1.64 11.28 -19.15
CA GLY A 360 -2.63 12.35 -19.02
C GLY A 360 -2.52 13.04 -17.66
N ARG A 361 -3.49 13.85 -17.37
CA ARG A 361 -3.64 14.54 -16.08
C ARG A 361 -5.01 14.27 -15.50
N THR A 362 -5.07 14.24 -14.19
CA THR A 362 -6.33 14.07 -13.42
C THR A 362 -6.48 15.26 -12.47
N PRO A 363 -7.70 15.74 -12.20
CA PRO A 363 -7.92 16.80 -11.23
C PRO A 363 -7.31 16.46 -9.87
N TYR A 364 -6.72 17.47 -9.23
CA TYR A 364 -6.23 17.34 -7.86
C TYR A 364 -7.40 17.22 -6.89
N LYS A 365 -7.36 16.24 -6.00
CA LYS A 365 -8.48 15.85 -5.12
C LYS A 365 -8.21 16.07 -3.62
N GLY A 366 -7.06 16.64 -3.23
CA GLY A 366 -6.71 16.77 -1.82
C GLY A 366 -6.18 15.48 -1.19
N PRO A 367 -6.24 15.36 0.14
CA PRO A 367 -5.72 14.19 0.88
C PRO A 367 -6.43 12.88 0.52
N LEU A 368 -5.67 11.76 0.53
CA LEU A 368 -6.19 10.42 0.29
C LEU A 368 -7.35 10.07 1.23
N LYS A 369 -7.24 10.42 2.51
CA LYS A 369 -8.25 10.09 3.54
C LYS A 369 -9.66 10.57 3.16
N ASP A 370 -9.76 11.73 2.55
CA ASP A 370 -11.05 12.31 2.16
C ASP A 370 -11.67 11.54 0.99
N THR A 371 -10.84 11.15 0.02
CA THR A 371 -11.28 10.30 -1.10
C THR A 371 -11.72 8.92 -0.60
N ILE A 372 -10.92 8.25 0.26
CA ILE A 372 -11.28 6.94 0.83
C ILE A 372 -12.57 7.03 1.65
N HIS A 373 -12.75 8.09 2.42
CA HIS A 373 -14.00 8.30 3.17
C HIS A 373 -15.25 8.30 2.25
N GLN A 374 -15.17 9.01 1.12
CA GLN A 374 -16.27 9.03 0.14
C GLN A 374 -16.49 7.66 -0.52
N LEU A 375 -15.42 6.96 -0.89
CA LEU A 375 -15.50 5.64 -1.53
C LEU A 375 -16.09 4.58 -0.60
N VAL A 376 -15.62 4.52 0.65
CA VAL A 376 -16.14 3.59 1.67
C VAL A 376 -17.56 3.97 2.06
N GLY A 377 -17.87 5.27 2.15
CA GLY A 377 -19.23 5.75 2.40
C GLY A 377 -20.22 5.29 1.33
N GLY A 378 -19.83 5.39 0.05
CA GLY A 378 -20.65 4.90 -1.05
C GLY A 378 -20.84 3.38 -1.06
N LEU A 379 -19.80 2.60 -0.73
CA LEU A 379 -19.92 1.14 -0.54
C LEU A 379 -20.93 0.82 0.58
N ARG A 380 -20.79 1.47 1.75
CA ARG A 380 -21.70 1.27 2.89
C ARG A 380 -23.15 1.65 2.54
N ALA A 381 -23.34 2.73 1.78
CA ALA A 381 -24.68 3.10 1.30
C ALA A 381 -25.26 2.01 0.39
N GLY A 382 -24.47 1.47 -0.56
CA GLY A 382 -24.86 0.36 -1.41
C GLY A 382 -25.25 -0.89 -0.62
N MET A 383 -24.47 -1.26 0.38
CA MET A 383 -24.78 -2.36 1.31
C MET A 383 -26.10 -2.11 2.07
N GLY A 384 -26.29 -0.88 2.55
CA GLY A 384 -27.53 -0.48 3.22
C GLY A 384 -28.77 -0.61 2.33
N TYR A 385 -28.70 -0.16 1.07
CA TYR A 385 -29.79 -0.34 0.10
C TYR A 385 -30.08 -1.80 -0.22
N CYS A 386 -29.07 -2.66 -0.23
CA CYS A 386 -29.23 -4.09 -0.46
C CYS A 386 -29.64 -4.87 0.80
N GLY A 387 -29.64 -4.24 1.98
CA GLY A 387 -29.91 -4.91 3.25
C GLY A 387 -28.84 -5.91 3.66
N THR A 388 -27.60 -5.73 3.21
CA THR A 388 -26.47 -6.66 3.45
C THR A 388 -25.58 -6.16 4.58
N PRO A 389 -25.48 -6.89 5.72
CA PRO A 389 -24.71 -6.45 6.88
C PRO A 389 -23.20 -6.61 6.72
N GLY A 390 -22.73 -7.42 5.76
CA GLY A 390 -21.33 -7.71 5.51
C GLY A 390 -20.99 -7.90 4.03
N ILE A 391 -19.70 -8.05 3.75
CA ILE A 391 -19.17 -8.26 2.39
C ILE A 391 -19.66 -9.59 1.81
N LYS A 392 -19.73 -10.65 2.63
CA LYS A 392 -20.17 -11.98 2.17
C LYS A 392 -21.65 -11.96 1.74
N GLU A 393 -22.49 -11.27 2.49
CA GLU A 393 -23.89 -11.09 2.13
C GLU A 393 -24.04 -10.23 0.86
N LEU A 394 -23.19 -9.18 0.69
CA LEU A 394 -23.16 -8.40 -0.54
C LEU A 394 -22.77 -9.27 -1.76
N GLN A 395 -21.86 -10.22 -1.61
CA GLN A 395 -21.46 -11.16 -2.66
C GLN A 395 -22.57 -12.18 -2.97
N ASN A 396 -23.24 -12.74 -1.96
CA ASN A 396 -24.11 -13.90 -2.09
C ASN A 396 -25.60 -13.55 -2.26
N ASP A 397 -26.08 -12.45 -1.65
CA ASP A 397 -27.50 -12.17 -1.50
C ASP A 397 -27.99 -11.05 -2.44
N THR A 398 -27.14 -10.53 -3.33
CA THR A 398 -27.49 -9.46 -4.27
C THR A 398 -27.70 -9.97 -5.70
N ARG A 399 -28.36 -9.15 -6.51
CA ARG A 399 -28.65 -9.48 -7.92
C ARG A 399 -28.31 -8.31 -8.83
N PHE A 400 -27.76 -8.63 -10.00
CA PHE A 400 -27.53 -7.67 -11.07
C PHE A 400 -28.71 -7.59 -12.02
N ILE A 401 -28.98 -6.38 -12.50
CA ILE A 401 -29.92 -6.12 -13.59
C ILE A 401 -29.13 -5.55 -14.77
N ARG A 402 -29.35 -6.08 -15.96
CA ARG A 402 -28.81 -5.49 -17.19
C ARG A 402 -29.61 -4.24 -17.55
N ILE A 403 -28.89 -3.17 -17.88
CA ILE A 403 -29.49 -1.91 -18.33
C ILE A 403 -29.03 -1.60 -19.75
N THR A 404 -29.81 -0.79 -20.46
CA THR A 404 -29.45 -0.23 -21.77
C THR A 404 -28.70 1.09 -21.58
N ASN A 405 -28.22 1.68 -22.70
CA ASN A 405 -27.67 3.03 -22.67
C ASN A 405 -28.68 4.10 -22.22
N ALA A 406 -29.98 3.86 -22.43
CA ALA A 406 -31.03 4.74 -21.91
C ALA A 406 -31.12 4.67 -20.37
N GLY A 407 -31.09 3.45 -19.80
CA GLY A 407 -31.01 3.25 -18.35
C GLY A 407 -29.71 3.77 -17.73
N LEU A 408 -28.59 3.73 -18.49
CA LEU A 408 -27.34 4.35 -18.00
C LEU A 408 -27.49 5.87 -17.90
N ARG A 409 -28.10 6.52 -18.88
CA ARG A 409 -28.38 7.98 -18.81
C ARG A 409 -29.32 8.35 -17.66
N GLU A 410 -30.41 7.57 -17.47
CA GLU A 410 -31.33 7.73 -16.35
C GLU A 410 -30.61 7.60 -14.99
N SER A 411 -29.56 6.77 -14.89
CA SER A 411 -28.79 6.57 -13.65
C SER A 411 -27.87 7.73 -13.28
N HIS A 412 -27.66 8.69 -14.17
CA HIS A 412 -26.91 9.92 -13.93
C HIS A 412 -27.84 11.13 -13.78
N PRO A 413 -27.42 12.21 -13.08
CA PRO A 413 -28.17 13.45 -13.09
C PRO A 413 -28.47 13.89 -14.53
N HIS A 414 -29.74 14.15 -14.84
CA HIS A 414 -30.19 14.56 -16.17
C HIS A 414 -31.19 15.71 -16.06
N ASP A 415 -31.36 16.46 -17.14
CA ASP A 415 -32.26 17.60 -17.24
C ASP A 415 -32.03 18.75 -16.22
N VAL A 416 -30.80 18.80 -15.66
CA VAL A 416 -30.36 19.84 -14.73
C VAL A 416 -28.96 20.29 -15.05
N GLN A 417 -28.63 21.55 -14.78
CA GLN A 417 -27.27 22.04 -14.80
C GLN A 417 -26.67 21.97 -13.40
N ILE A 418 -25.54 21.25 -13.26
CA ILE A 418 -24.83 21.18 -11.98
C ILE A 418 -24.20 22.54 -11.67
N THR A 419 -24.66 23.19 -10.61
CA THR A 419 -24.13 24.50 -10.16
C THR A 419 -23.10 24.36 -9.05
N LYS A 420 -23.10 23.21 -8.35
CA LYS A 420 -22.13 22.87 -7.30
C LYS A 420 -21.79 21.40 -7.41
N GLU A 421 -20.53 21.10 -7.65
CA GLU A 421 -20.03 19.73 -7.72
C GLU A 421 -20.15 19.02 -6.36
N SER A 422 -20.51 17.74 -6.39
CA SER A 422 -20.47 16.88 -5.21
C SER A 422 -19.07 16.28 -5.05
N PRO A 423 -18.56 16.07 -3.82
CA PRO A 423 -17.22 15.51 -3.62
C PRO A 423 -17.05 14.08 -4.17
N ASN A 424 -18.14 13.38 -4.44
CA ASN A 424 -18.18 12.01 -4.95
C ASN A 424 -18.77 11.88 -6.36
N TYR A 425 -19.13 13.02 -7.00
CA TYR A 425 -19.66 13.06 -8.37
C TYR A 425 -19.19 14.34 -9.08
N SER A 426 -18.46 14.19 -10.17
CA SER A 426 -17.96 15.29 -11.02
C SER A 426 -17.96 14.87 -12.49
#